data_49bf53606c5818686113d5bdfde254fc
#
_entry.id   49bf53606c5818686113d5bdfde254fc
#
_cell.length_a   1.000
_cell.length_b   1.000
_cell.length_c   1.000
_cell.angle_alpha   90.00
_cell.angle_beta   90.00
_cell.angle_gamma   90.00
#
_symmetry.space_group_name_H-M   'P 1'
#
loop_
_entity.id
_entity.type
_entity.pdbx_description
1 polymer ?
#
loop_
_entity_poly.entity_id
_entity_poly.type
_entity_poly.pdbx_seq_one_letter_code
_entity_poly.pdbx_strand_id
1 'polypeptide(L)'
;MTRDPAEEDAEEKLDPFLPDNIDRRKFFQGAVGVFAGGLLAGCSGTNEGQEETQTSTETSQEGGEQTQSSSDDRIVKNVTFRTAWKANVNYSICRIAEGDGHWIESGITPPTVRDGNGSGDTMRRVGTGQEVFGMASITPQITGFSEDLDFKIVGTAKARTQFGLLYRKDRIDSPTGDGLQGKRIILGSALAEQQWPLYTTLADVPDDHEATFVSIETAPSNLAKGDSDAIFTSLNIHPTIIESLPDGIEFGIKPMYHLLPLYGYTLFVNEPWLNESDENLEYATRLLEGYSSAMKWVMLHPEETVEVMRQDVNPALQTGNKATQVEALKAGIAGTNLTEQTRENGLCSLDRDVLANSLEKQANLLGVDQASVETAADFRLQENAELATFTDEEFNEVTEKTQPWYDVFENNNPDFDQLNL
;
A
#
# COMPACT_ATOMS: atom_id res chain seq x y z
N MET A 1 35.39 -15.59 47.55
CA MET A 1 34.90 -15.45 46.16
C MET A 1 34.33 -14.07 46.04
N THR A 2 35.15 -13.14 45.67
CA THR A 2 34.87 -11.71 45.50
C THR A 2 34.40 -11.48 44.07
N ARG A 3 33.21 -10.93 43.90
CA ARG A 3 32.65 -10.47 42.60
C ARG A 3 33.40 -9.22 42.16
N ASP A 4 33.75 -9.20 40.89
CA ASP A 4 34.42 -8.10 40.19
C ASP A 4 33.41 -6.95 39.98
N PRO A 5 33.74 -5.68 40.32
CA PRO A 5 32.82 -4.54 40.19
C PRO A 5 32.97 -3.77 38.88
N ALA A 6 33.10 -4.47 37.74
CA ALA A 6 33.31 -3.85 36.41
C ALA A 6 32.17 -4.07 35.41
N GLU A 7 30.96 -4.43 35.84
CA GLU A 7 29.78 -4.64 35.01
C GLU A 7 28.56 -3.75 35.37
N GLU A 8 28.78 -2.60 35.95
CA GLU A 8 27.77 -1.55 36.12
C GLU A 8 28.34 -0.26 35.56
N ASP A 9 27.98 0.09 34.35
CA ASP A 9 27.84 1.46 33.79
C ASP A 9 27.83 1.42 32.26
N ALA A 10 26.86 0.69 31.66
CA ALA A 10 26.36 1.00 30.35
C ALA A 10 24.98 1.67 30.55
N GLU A 11 24.96 2.89 31.09
CA GLU A 11 23.79 3.74 30.99
C GLU A 11 23.51 4.04 29.50
N GLU A 12 22.49 3.39 28.99
CA GLU A 12 21.81 3.61 27.73
C GLU A 12 21.51 5.12 27.63
N LYS A 13 22.24 5.84 26.78
CA LYS A 13 21.91 7.21 26.42
C LYS A 13 20.58 7.19 25.68
N LEU A 14 19.51 7.43 26.40
CA LEU A 14 18.17 7.66 25.87
C LEU A 14 18.23 8.86 24.90
N ASP A 15 17.77 8.63 23.67
CA ASP A 15 17.57 9.66 22.65
C ASP A 15 16.52 10.65 23.18
N PRO A 16 16.79 11.97 23.26
CA PRO A 16 15.90 12.96 23.85
C PRO A 16 14.62 13.22 23.05
N PHE A 17 14.42 12.54 21.90
CA PHE A 17 13.29 12.77 21.00
C PHE A 17 12.17 11.71 21.07
N LEU A 18 12.26 10.73 21.98
CA LEU A 18 11.18 9.75 22.15
C LEU A 18 10.40 10.02 23.44
N PRO A 19 9.06 10.14 23.41
CA PRO A 19 8.26 10.25 24.62
C PRO A 19 8.37 9.00 25.48
N ASP A 20 8.56 9.18 26.80
CA ASP A 20 8.83 8.15 27.81
C ASP A 20 7.75 7.08 28.00
N ASN A 21 6.61 7.16 27.31
CA ASN A 21 5.45 6.30 27.52
C ASN A 21 5.10 5.35 26.38
N ILE A 22 6.00 5.16 25.39
CA ILE A 22 5.80 4.09 24.39
C ILE A 22 6.21 2.75 25.01
N ASP A 23 5.22 1.94 25.40
CA ASP A 23 5.44 0.56 25.84
C ASP A 23 5.91 -0.30 24.65
N ARG A 24 7.24 -0.39 24.47
CA ARG A 24 7.90 -1.11 23.37
C ARG A 24 7.43 -2.57 23.25
N ARG A 25 7.00 -3.21 24.34
CA ARG A 25 6.48 -4.59 24.31
C ARG A 25 5.11 -4.68 23.65
N LYS A 26 4.27 -3.65 23.79
CA LYS A 26 2.95 -3.61 23.13
C LYS A 26 3.06 -3.31 21.64
N PHE A 27 4.08 -2.52 21.23
CA PHE A 27 4.35 -2.22 19.84
C PHE A 27 4.64 -3.49 19.01
N PHE A 28 5.43 -4.43 19.56
CA PHE A 28 5.74 -5.69 18.88
C PHE A 28 4.64 -6.76 19.00
N GLN A 29 3.80 -6.72 20.04
CA GLN A 29 2.72 -7.70 20.23
C GLN A 29 1.46 -7.38 19.40
N GLY A 30 1.22 -6.12 19.05
CA GLY A 30 0.11 -5.72 18.18
C GLY A 30 0.20 -6.25 16.74
N ALA A 31 1.40 -6.59 16.26
CA ALA A 31 1.61 -7.13 14.92
C ALA A 31 1.32 -8.64 14.79
N VAL A 32 1.15 -9.38 15.89
CA VAL A 32 1.06 -10.85 15.88
C VAL A 32 -0.26 -11.42 16.43
N GLY A 33 -1.09 -10.61 17.01
CA GLY A 33 -2.24 -11.20 17.69
C GLY A 33 -3.50 -10.37 17.69
N VAL A 34 -4.38 -10.55 16.73
CA VAL A 34 -5.84 -10.66 16.90
C VAL A 34 -6.47 -11.06 15.55
N PHE A 35 -6.60 -12.35 15.29
CA PHE A 35 -7.70 -12.92 14.51
C PHE A 35 -7.78 -14.43 14.81
N ALA A 36 -8.21 -14.74 16.04
CA ALA A 36 -8.77 -16.05 16.36
C ALA A 36 -10.06 -15.82 17.15
N GLY A 37 -11.17 -15.76 16.46
CA GLY A 37 -12.47 -15.66 17.15
C GLY A 37 -13.64 -15.53 16.19
N GLY A 38 -14.25 -16.66 15.84
CA GLY A 38 -15.66 -16.68 15.49
C GLY A 38 -15.98 -16.93 14.01
N LEU A 39 -16.21 -18.21 13.69
CA LEU A 39 -17.50 -18.71 13.22
C LEU A 39 -17.35 -20.21 12.87
N LEU A 40 -17.63 -21.06 13.87
CA LEU A 40 -18.05 -22.43 13.64
C LEU A 40 -19.58 -22.44 13.51
N ALA A 41 -20.06 -22.69 12.32
CA ALA A 41 -21.38 -23.26 12.13
C ALA A 41 -21.27 -24.26 10.98
N GLY A 42 -21.46 -25.50 11.35
CA GLY A 42 -21.30 -26.68 10.55
C GLY A 42 -22.38 -26.89 9.50
N CYS A 43 -22.07 -27.78 8.59
CA CYS A 43 -23.00 -28.81 8.13
C CYS A 43 -22.21 -29.92 7.46
N SER A 44 -22.28 -31.08 8.07
CA SER A 44 -21.91 -32.37 7.53
C SER A 44 -22.85 -32.74 6.39
N GLY A 45 -22.32 -33.23 5.30
CA GLY A 45 -23.07 -33.84 4.21
C GLY A 45 -22.16 -34.74 3.38
N THR A 46 -22.12 -36.00 3.74
CA THR A 46 -21.63 -37.12 2.93
C THR A 46 -22.46 -37.23 1.65
N ASN A 47 -21.82 -37.37 0.50
CA ASN A 47 -22.37 -38.27 -0.55
C ASN A 47 -21.30 -38.84 -1.47
N GLU A 48 -21.53 -40.09 -1.75
CA GLU A 48 -20.74 -41.06 -2.48
C GLU A 48 -20.71 -40.80 -3.99
N GLY A 49 -19.68 -41.35 -4.59
CA GLY A 49 -19.25 -41.56 -5.94
C GLY A 49 -20.26 -41.60 -7.07
N GLN A 50 -19.77 -41.16 -8.22
CA GLN A 50 -20.09 -41.75 -9.52
C GLN A 50 -18.92 -41.50 -10.49
N GLU A 51 -18.32 -42.60 -10.94
CA GLU A 51 -17.53 -42.69 -12.18
C GLU A 51 -18.44 -42.40 -13.37
N GLU A 52 -18.04 -41.53 -14.28
CA GLU A 52 -18.55 -41.55 -15.64
C GLU A 52 -17.43 -41.35 -16.67
N THR A 53 -17.50 -42.30 -17.58
CA THR A 53 -16.68 -42.72 -18.69
C THR A 53 -16.42 -41.59 -19.73
N GLN A 54 -15.18 -41.50 -20.17
CA GLN A 54 -14.76 -40.75 -21.34
C GLN A 54 -15.36 -41.35 -22.63
N THR A 55 -15.95 -40.48 -23.45
CA THR A 55 -16.18 -40.82 -24.87
C THR A 55 -15.58 -39.69 -25.71
N SER A 56 -14.48 -40.02 -26.36
CA SER A 56 -13.81 -39.21 -27.35
C SER A 56 -14.66 -39.14 -28.65
N THR A 57 -14.93 -37.93 -29.12
CA THR A 57 -15.43 -37.72 -30.50
C THR A 57 -14.44 -36.79 -31.20
N GLU A 58 -13.67 -37.38 -32.11
CA GLU A 58 -12.87 -36.66 -33.10
C GLU A 58 -13.81 -35.96 -34.10
N THR A 59 -13.66 -34.63 -34.20
CA THR A 59 -14.20 -33.91 -35.35
C THR A 59 -13.07 -33.08 -35.98
N SER A 60 -12.65 -33.57 -37.14
CA SER A 60 -11.72 -32.89 -38.04
C SER A 60 -12.38 -31.61 -38.58
N GLN A 61 -11.74 -30.47 -38.44
CA GLN A 61 -12.02 -29.26 -39.23
C GLN A 61 -10.73 -28.67 -39.79
N GLU A 62 -10.75 -28.53 -41.11
CA GLU A 62 -9.71 -27.96 -41.95
C GLU A 62 -9.46 -26.47 -41.73
N GLY A 63 -8.19 -26.10 -41.74
CA GLY A 63 -7.63 -24.97 -42.48
C GLY A 63 -8.13 -23.55 -42.18
N GLY A 64 -7.47 -22.88 -41.24
CA GLY A 64 -7.33 -21.46 -41.24
C GLY A 64 -5.95 -21.13 -40.69
N GLU A 65 -5.02 -20.77 -41.56
CA GLU A 65 -3.73 -20.19 -41.18
C GLU A 65 -3.97 -18.88 -40.43
N GLN A 66 -4.17 -18.98 -39.13
CA GLN A 66 -3.90 -17.86 -38.23
C GLN A 66 -2.40 -17.85 -38.00
N THR A 67 -1.75 -16.81 -38.47
CA THR A 67 -0.38 -16.45 -38.08
C THR A 67 -0.31 -16.42 -36.58
N GLN A 68 0.09 -17.55 -35.97
CA GLN A 68 0.55 -17.59 -34.58
C GLN A 68 1.81 -16.73 -34.51
N SER A 69 1.66 -15.52 -34.00
CA SER A 69 2.76 -14.77 -33.42
C SER A 69 3.43 -15.69 -32.40
N SER A 70 4.71 -15.94 -32.62
CA SER A 70 5.54 -16.89 -31.88
C SER A 70 5.47 -16.63 -30.38
N SER A 71 4.87 -17.57 -29.65
CA SER A 71 4.78 -17.61 -28.17
C SER A 71 6.09 -18.03 -27.49
N ASP A 72 7.23 -17.94 -28.19
CA ASP A 72 8.46 -18.62 -27.77
C ASP A 72 9.52 -17.73 -27.11
N ASP A 73 9.32 -16.41 -27.05
CA ASP A 73 10.35 -15.49 -26.54
C ASP A 73 10.08 -14.98 -25.11
N ARG A 74 9.03 -15.47 -24.43
CA ARG A 74 8.73 -15.04 -23.06
C ARG A 74 9.61 -15.77 -22.07
N ILE A 75 10.10 -15.00 -21.06
CA ILE A 75 10.79 -15.58 -19.91
C ILE A 75 9.74 -16.31 -19.04
N VAL A 76 9.93 -17.63 -18.88
CA VAL A 76 8.99 -18.48 -18.14
C VAL A 76 9.54 -18.75 -16.76
N LYS A 77 8.89 -18.22 -15.72
CA LYS A 77 9.18 -18.50 -14.31
C LYS A 77 7.89 -18.86 -13.57
N ASN A 78 7.98 -19.76 -12.62
CA ASN A 78 6.88 -20.08 -11.71
C ASN A 78 7.12 -19.37 -10.38
N VAL A 79 6.74 -18.11 -10.30
CA VAL A 79 6.96 -17.26 -9.15
C VAL A 79 5.65 -16.69 -8.61
N THR A 80 5.68 -16.19 -7.39
CA THR A 80 4.54 -15.56 -6.72
C THR A 80 4.78 -14.08 -6.53
N PHE A 81 3.69 -13.31 -6.58
CA PHE A 81 3.61 -11.92 -6.21
C PHE A 81 2.58 -11.76 -5.08
N ARG A 82 3.00 -11.35 -3.90
CA ARG A 82 2.10 -11.19 -2.76
C ARG A 82 1.76 -9.72 -2.52
N THR A 83 0.46 -9.42 -2.46
CA THR A 83 -0.03 -8.10 -2.04
C THR A 83 0.07 -7.93 -0.53
N ALA A 84 -0.04 -6.69 -0.03
CA ALA A 84 -0.05 -6.43 1.41
C ALA A 84 -1.36 -6.87 2.09
N TRP A 85 -2.46 -6.93 1.34
CA TRP A 85 -3.79 -7.23 1.86
C TRP A 85 -4.63 -8.00 0.85
N LYS A 86 -5.86 -8.33 1.25
CA LYS A 86 -6.86 -8.98 0.38
C LYS A 86 -7.22 -8.11 -0.81
N ALA A 87 -7.60 -8.74 -1.92
CA ALA A 87 -7.98 -8.07 -3.15
C ALA A 87 -9.13 -7.08 -2.92
N ASN A 88 -8.85 -5.81 -3.17
CA ASN A 88 -9.81 -4.71 -3.23
C ASN A 88 -9.29 -3.66 -4.22
N VAL A 89 -10.03 -2.60 -4.47
CA VAL A 89 -9.69 -1.59 -5.49
C VAL A 89 -8.32 -0.94 -5.31
N ASN A 90 -7.79 -0.87 -4.07
CA ASN A 90 -6.46 -0.29 -3.80
C ASN A 90 -5.29 -1.23 -4.15
N TYR A 91 -5.58 -2.51 -4.43
CA TYR A 91 -4.61 -3.52 -4.85
C TYR A 91 -4.91 -4.00 -6.29
N SER A 92 -5.60 -3.17 -7.08
CA SER A 92 -6.02 -3.52 -8.44
C SER A 92 -4.86 -3.67 -9.41
N ILE A 93 -3.80 -2.88 -9.30
CA ILE A 93 -2.73 -2.79 -10.30
C ILE A 93 -2.15 -4.17 -10.63
N CYS A 94 -1.77 -4.97 -9.63
CA CYS A 94 -1.23 -6.31 -9.87
C CYS A 94 -2.27 -7.28 -10.46
N ARG A 95 -3.56 -7.10 -10.16
CA ARG A 95 -4.64 -7.91 -10.73
C ARG A 95 -4.94 -7.54 -12.17
N ILE A 96 -4.88 -6.26 -12.51
CA ILE A 96 -4.94 -5.76 -13.89
C ILE A 96 -3.71 -6.25 -14.66
N ALA A 97 -2.51 -6.14 -14.09
CA ALA A 97 -1.29 -6.65 -14.73
C ALA A 97 -1.35 -8.15 -15.06
N GLU A 98 -1.99 -8.96 -14.19
CA GLU A 98 -2.22 -10.39 -14.39
C GLU A 98 -3.32 -10.66 -15.43
N GLY A 99 -4.48 -10.00 -15.29
CA GLY A 99 -5.69 -10.28 -16.08
C GLY A 99 -5.70 -9.66 -17.46
N ASP A 100 -5.26 -8.42 -17.60
CA ASP A 100 -5.30 -7.67 -18.88
C ASP A 100 -4.03 -7.84 -19.72
N GLY A 101 -3.09 -8.68 -19.27
CA GLY A 101 -1.98 -9.11 -20.07
C GLY A 101 -0.75 -8.22 -20.06
N HIS A 102 -0.67 -7.16 -19.23
CA HIS A 102 0.47 -6.24 -19.18
C HIS A 102 1.80 -6.97 -18.91
N TRP A 103 1.81 -8.00 -18.04
CA TRP A 103 3.00 -8.82 -17.83
C TRP A 103 3.32 -9.74 -19.03
N ILE A 104 2.29 -10.17 -19.76
CA ILE A 104 2.50 -10.95 -21.01
C ILE A 104 3.13 -10.05 -22.08
N GLU A 105 2.64 -8.82 -22.20
CA GLU A 105 3.15 -7.82 -23.14
C GLU A 105 4.59 -7.38 -22.81
N SER A 106 4.95 -7.34 -21.53
CA SER A 106 6.35 -7.12 -21.12
C SER A 106 7.27 -8.33 -21.35
N GLY A 107 6.75 -9.43 -21.89
CA GLY A 107 7.55 -10.61 -22.29
C GLY A 107 7.83 -11.60 -21.17
N ILE A 108 6.98 -11.72 -20.16
CA ILE A 108 7.11 -12.72 -19.09
C ILE A 108 5.83 -13.55 -18.92
N THR A 109 6.00 -14.74 -18.33
CA THR A 109 4.86 -15.44 -17.75
C THR A 109 4.42 -14.70 -16.49
N PRO A 110 3.13 -14.30 -16.36
CA PRO A 110 2.65 -13.60 -15.18
C PRO A 110 2.95 -14.36 -13.88
N PRO A 111 3.40 -13.69 -12.82
CA PRO A 111 3.49 -14.30 -11.50
C PRO A 111 2.09 -14.67 -10.99
N THR A 112 2.00 -15.69 -10.14
CA THR A 112 0.75 -15.97 -9.43
C THR A 112 0.53 -14.90 -8.36
N VAL A 113 -0.50 -14.06 -8.51
CA VAL A 113 -0.82 -13.03 -7.53
C VAL A 113 -1.57 -13.64 -6.34
N ARG A 114 -1.07 -13.42 -5.13
CA ARG A 114 -1.63 -13.91 -3.87
C ARG A 114 -2.01 -12.77 -2.93
N ASP A 115 -3.14 -12.93 -2.27
CA ASP A 115 -3.57 -12.00 -1.23
C ASP A 115 -2.69 -12.07 0.02
N GLY A 116 -2.36 -10.90 0.59
CA GLY A 116 -1.63 -10.79 1.83
C GLY A 116 -2.52 -10.75 3.07
N ASN A 117 -1.88 -10.84 4.23
CA ASN A 117 -2.49 -10.71 5.56
C ASN A 117 -1.88 -9.56 6.38
N GLY A 118 -1.34 -8.56 5.69
CA GLY A 118 -0.64 -7.42 6.27
C GLY A 118 0.76 -7.25 5.70
N SER A 119 1.23 -6.00 5.66
CA SER A 119 2.55 -5.66 5.10
C SER A 119 3.71 -6.40 5.77
N GLY A 120 3.63 -6.64 7.09
CA GLY A 120 4.66 -7.38 7.82
C GLY A 120 4.72 -8.87 7.46
N ASP A 121 3.55 -9.53 7.24
CA ASP A 121 3.53 -10.93 6.75
C ASP A 121 4.11 -11.03 5.34
N THR A 122 3.71 -10.13 4.44
CA THR A 122 4.21 -10.12 3.07
C THR A 122 5.73 -9.88 3.04
N MET A 123 6.24 -8.91 3.78
CA MET A 123 7.66 -8.63 3.88
C MET A 123 8.44 -9.85 4.39
N ARG A 124 7.97 -10.49 5.45
CA ARG A 124 8.66 -11.65 6.04
C ARG A 124 8.67 -12.85 5.10
N ARG A 125 7.60 -13.10 4.34
CA ARG A 125 7.54 -14.20 3.37
C ARG A 125 8.51 -14.00 2.21
N VAL A 126 8.63 -12.79 1.70
CA VAL A 126 9.59 -12.48 0.64
C VAL A 126 11.02 -12.53 1.19
N GLY A 127 11.27 -11.89 2.34
CA GLY A 127 12.60 -11.88 2.95
C GLY A 127 13.13 -13.23 3.37
N THR A 128 12.25 -14.23 3.61
CA THR A 128 12.64 -15.62 3.90
C THR A 128 12.62 -16.53 2.66
N GLY A 129 12.34 -16.01 1.45
CA GLY A 129 12.29 -16.76 0.20
C GLY A 129 11.06 -17.67 0.04
N GLN A 130 10.04 -17.53 0.89
CA GLN A 130 8.76 -18.27 0.72
C GLN A 130 7.94 -17.74 -0.46
N GLU A 131 8.11 -16.48 -0.78
CA GLU A 131 7.53 -15.79 -1.93
C GLU A 131 8.65 -15.01 -2.63
N VAL A 132 8.52 -14.75 -3.94
CA VAL A 132 9.59 -14.07 -4.70
C VAL A 132 9.39 -12.56 -4.71
N PHE A 133 8.18 -12.12 -5.04
CA PHE A 133 7.84 -10.68 -5.12
C PHE A 133 6.80 -10.30 -4.09
N GLY A 134 6.86 -9.06 -3.66
CA GLY A 134 5.89 -8.49 -2.75
C GLY A 134 5.63 -7.01 -2.95
N MET A 135 4.46 -6.57 -2.46
CA MET A 135 4.09 -5.18 -2.32
C MET A 135 3.66 -4.94 -0.88
N ALA A 136 4.30 -4.02 -0.19
CA ALA A 136 3.98 -3.69 1.21
C ALA A 136 4.32 -2.24 1.55
N SER A 137 3.78 -1.74 2.66
CA SER A 137 4.22 -0.47 3.25
C SER A 137 5.72 -0.54 3.55
N ILE A 138 6.42 0.57 3.35
CA ILE A 138 7.87 0.66 3.64
C ILE A 138 8.17 0.45 5.12
N THR A 139 7.28 0.83 6.05
CA THR A 139 7.51 0.77 7.51
C THR A 139 7.94 -0.62 8.00
N PRO A 140 7.20 -1.72 7.77
CA PRO A 140 7.66 -3.04 8.18
C PRO A 140 8.93 -3.50 7.45
N GLN A 141 9.22 -2.98 6.26
CA GLN A 141 10.46 -3.33 5.54
C GLN A 141 11.69 -2.79 6.28
N ILE A 142 11.58 -1.63 6.91
CA ILE A 142 12.67 -1.08 7.74
C ILE A 142 12.99 -2.00 8.92
N THR A 143 11.96 -2.55 9.58
CA THR A 143 12.15 -3.60 10.59
C THR A 143 12.79 -4.85 9.96
N GLY A 144 12.37 -5.24 8.76
CA GLY A 144 12.94 -6.39 8.05
C GLY A 144 14.43 -6.24 7.75
N PHE A 145 14.90 -5.04 7.40
CA PHE A 145 16.34 -4.78 7.22
C PHE A 145 17.11 -4.91 8.53
N SER A 146 16.54 -4.47 9.65
CA SER A 146 17.17 -4.64 10.97
C SER A 146 17.14 -6.10 11.49
N GLU A 147 16.29 -6.94 10.91
CA GLU A 147 16.20 -8.38 11.18
C GLU A 147 17.02 -9.23 10.19
N ASP A 148 17.87 -8.60 9.35
CA ASP A 148 18.69 -9.25 8.31
C ASP A 148 17.87 -10.11 7.33
N LEU A 149 16.68 -9.67 6.95
CA LEU A 149 15.88 -10.35 5.94
C LEU A 149 16.36 -10.02 4.52
N ASP A 150 16.44 -11.05 3.68
CA ASP A 150 17.06 -10.99 2.35
C ASP A 150 16.08 -10.49 1.27
N PHE A 151 15.89 -9.19 1.15
CA PHE A 151 15.10 -8.59 0.06
C PHE A 151 15.63 -7.23 -0.35
N LYS A 152 15.25 -6.79 -1.56
CA LYS A 152 15.55 -5.47 -2.12
C LYS A 152 14.28 -4.77 -2.55
N ILE A 153 14.16 -3.49 -2.22
CA ILE A 153 13.17 -2.59 -2.82
C ILE A 153 13.58 -2.33 -4.27
N VAL A 154 12.64 -2.47 -5.21
CA VAL A 154 12.91 -2.35 -6.65
C VAL A 154 12.01 -1.34 -7.36
N GLY A 155 11.01 -0.81 -6.68
CA GLY A 155 10.09 0.18 -7.24
C GLY A 155 9.07 0.65 -6.22
N THR A 156 8.21 1.58 -6.65
CA THR A 156 7.10 2.07 -5.84
C THR A 156 5.77 1.56 -6.34
N ALA A 157 4.89 1.15 -5.43
CA ALA A 157 3.47 0.94 -5.72
C ALA A 157 2.63 2.15 -5.29
N LYS A 158 3.14 2.94 -4.35
CA LYS A 158 2.62 4.23 -3.92
C LYS A 158 3.80 5.18 -3.73
N ALA A 159 3.94 6.14 -4.64
CA ALA A 159 5.08 7.05 -4.71
C ALA A 159 5.18 8.01 -3.52
N ARG A 160 4.11 8.16 -2.74
CA ARG A 160 4.11 8.91 -1.47
C ARG A 160 3.22 8.24 -0.43
N THR A 161 3.42 8.58 0.85
CA THR A 161 2.65 8.00 1.95
C THR A 161 1.17 8.28 1.78
N GLN A 162 0.37 7.24 2.01
CA GLN A 162 -1.07 7.28 1.84
C GLN A 162 -1.83 7.82 3.05
N PHE A 163 -1.16 8.17 4.15
CA PHE A 163 -1.83 8.60 5.37
C PHE A 163 -2.18 10.08 5.36
N GLY A 164 -3.29 10.41 6.00
CA GLY A 164 -3.75 11.77 6.21
C GLY A 164 -4.72 11.88 7.38
N LEU A 165 -4.83 13.09 7.91
CA LEU A 165 -5.75 13.44 8.97
C LEU A 165 -7.00 14.07 8.36
N LEU A 166 -8.14 13.37 8.45
CA LEU A 166 -9.48 13.93 8.20
C LEU A 166 -9.99 14.53 9.51
N TYR A 167 -10.29 15.81 9.55
CA TYR A 167 -10.66 16.52 10.76
C TYR A 167 -11.87 17.44 10.58
N ARG A 168 -12.61 17.65 11.65
CA ARG A 168 -13.73 18.59 11.69
C ARG A 168 -13.22 20.03 11.81
N LYS A 169 -13.57 20.90 10.85
CA LYS A 169 -13.16 22.33 10.85
C LYS A 169 -13.77 23.14 12.01
N ASP A 170 -14.95 22.73 12.52
CA ASP A 170 -15.56 23.35 13.70
C ASP A 170 -14.88 22.95 15.04
N ARG A 171 -13.90 22.04 15.00
CA ARG A 171 -13.18 21.52 16.17
C ARG A 171 -11.67 21.73 16.11
N ILE A 172 -11.10 21.76 14.94
CA ILE A 172 -9.66 21.85 14.69
C ILE A 172 -9.42 22.98 13.70
N ASP A 173 -8.81 24.06 14.19
CA ASP A 173 -8.45 25.21 13.37
C ASP A 173 -7.17 24.98 12.55
N SER A 174 -6.23 24.17 13.08
CA SER A 174 -5.01 23.76 12.41
C SER A 174 -4.77 22.27 12.64
N PRO A 175 -4.51 21.47 11.57
CA PRO A 175 -4.18 20.05 11.70
C PRO A 175 -2.72 19.78 12.09
N THR A 176 -1.99 20.79 12.57
CA THR A 176 -0.58 20.72 13.00
C THR A 176 -0.36 21.57 14.24
N GLY A 177 0.74 21.31 14.97
CA GLY A 177 1.14 22.04 16.15
C GLY A 177 0.05 22.10 17.22
N ASP A 178 -0.06 23.24 17.90
CA ASP A 178 -1.02 23.47 19.00
C ASP A 178 -2.49 23.29 18.58
N GLY A 179 -2.80 23.29 17.29
CA GLY A 179 -4.17 23.05 16.81
C GLY A 179 -4.72 21.67 17.15
N LEU A 180 -3.83 20.72 17.46
CA LEU A 180 -4.19 19.36 17.91
C LEU A 180 -4.11 19.18 19.43
N GLN A 181 -3.76 20.20 20.20
CA GLN A 181 -3.70 20.13 21.65
C GLN A 181 -5.09 19.82 22.24
N GLY A 182 -5.15 18.84 23.14
CA GLY A 182 -6.40 18.38 23.79
C GLY A 182 -7.40 17.72 22.85
N LYS A 183 -7.03 17.40 21.59
CA LYS A 183 -7.95 16.79 20.62
C LYS A 183 -7.98 15.27 20.73
N ARG A 184 -9.10 14.69 20.31
CA ARG A 184 -9.34 13.23 20.30
C ARG A 184 -9.27 12.73 18.86
N ILE A 185 -8.27 11.91 18.58
CA ILE A 185 -7.94 11.40 17.28
C ILE A 185 -8.23 9.91 17.21
N ILE A 186 -8.98 9.48 16.23
CA ILE A 186 -9.15 8.06 15.92
C ILE A 186 -8.02 7.61 14.99
N LEU A 187 -7.41 6.47 15.30
CA LEU A 187 -6.48 5.76 14.46
C LEU A 187 -7.22 4.62 13.77
N GLY A 188 -7.51 4.77 12.45
CA GLY A 188 -8.45 3.92 11.72
C GLY A 188 -7.92 2.53 11.33
N SER A 189 -6.64 2.21 11.64
CA SER A 189 -6.02 0.91 11.37
C SER A 189 -4.77 0.72 12.22
N ALA A 190 -4.32 -0.53 12.38
CA ALA A 190 -3.05 -0.83 13.06
C ALA A 190 -1.85 -0.14 12.37
N LEU A 191 -1.88 0.01 11.05
CA LEU A 191 -0.83 0.74 10.34
C LEU A 191 -0.93 2.26 10.59
N ALA A 192 -2.13 2.82 10.75
CA ALA A 192 -2.30 4.21 11.18
C ALA A 192 -1.74 4.43 12.59
N GLU A 193 -1.96 3.47 13.50
CA GLU A 193 -1.38 3.50 14.85
C GLU A 193 0.16 3.53 14.80
N GLN A 194 0.78 2.76 13.92
CA GLN A 194 2.23 2.79 13.70
C GLN A 194 2.73 4.09 13.06
N GLN A 195 1.93 4.74 12.24
CA GLN A 195 2.32 5.98 11.54
C GLN A 195 2.00 7.25 12.32
N TRP A 196 1.12 7.19 13.32
CA TRP A 196 0.71 8.37 14.09
C TRP A 196 1.87 9.06 14.82
N PRO A 197 2.81 8.37 15.50
CA PRO A 197 3.96 9.00 16.12
C PRO A 197 4.84 9.77 15.11
N LEU A 198 4.97 9.26 13.87
CA LEU A 198 5.68 9.97 12.82
C LEU A 198 4.93 11.24 12.40
N TYR A 199 3.60 11.15 12.23
CA TYR A 199 2.77 12.32 11.94
C TYR A 199 2.92 13.39 13.03
N THR A 200 2.81 13.02 14.32
CA THR A 200 2.92 13.96 15.44
C THR A 200 4.29 14.64 15.50
N THR A 201 5.36 13.87 15.27
CA THR A 201 6.72 14.40 15.19
C THR A 201 6.90 15.40 14.04
N LEU A 202 6.45 15.03 12.83
CA LEU A 202 6.58 15.89 11.64
C LEU A 202 5.68 17.13 11.70
N ALA A 203 4.53 17.02 12.34
CA ALA A 203 3.54 18.09 12.48
C ALA A 203 3.74 18.94 13.74
N ASP A 204 4.77 18.66 14.56
CA ASP A 204 5.07 19.33 15.84
C ASP A 204 3.86 19.35 16.80
N VAL A 205 3.17 18.22 16.91
CA VAL A 205 1.96 18.07 17.74
C VAL A 205 2.34 17.89 19.21
N PRO A 206 1.79 18.70 20.16
CA PRO A 206 2.03 18.52 21.59
C PRO A 206 1.53 17.17 22.10
N ASP A 207 2.16 16.65 23.17
CA ASP A 207 1.79 15.38 23.81
C ASP A 207 0.39 15.40 24.44
N ASP A 208 -0.18 16.58 24.67
CA ASP A 208 -1.54 16.77 25.22
C ASP A 208 -2.59 16.58 24.11
N HIS A 209 -2.69 15.35 23.61
CA HIS A 209 -3.75 14.87 22.72
C HIS A 209 -4.09 13.41 23.06
N GLU A 210 -5.30 12.97 22.71
CA GLU A 210 -5.72 11.58 22.87
C GLU A 210 -5.81 10.90 21.51
N ALA A 211 -5.03 9.84 21.30
CA ALA A 211 -5.09 9.02 20.08
C ALA A 211 -5.51 7.60 20.44
N THR A 212 -6.60 7.11 19.84
CA THR A 212 -7.19 5.82 20.18
C THR A 212 -7.47 5.01 18.91
N PHE A 213 -7.06 3.74 18.92
CA PHE A 213 -7.43 2.80 17.86
C PHE A 213 -8.94 2.51 17.92
N VAL A 214 -9.63 2.75 16.82
CA VAL A 214 -11.05 2.44 16.63
C VAL A 214 -11.24 1.83 15.25
N SER A 215 -12.02 0.77 15.16
CA SER A 215 -12.36 0.15 13.86
C SER A 215 -12.94 1.19 12.91
N ILE A 216 -12.46 1.15 11.66
CA ILE A 216 -12.85 2.12 10.63
C ILE A 216 -14.35 2.12 10.34
N GLU A 217 -15.05 1.00 10.59
CA GLU A 217 -16.50 0.89 10.41
C GLU A 217 -17.28 1.73 11.43
N THR A 218 -16.71 1.98 12.63
CA THR A 218 -17.35 2.78 13.69
C THR A 218 -16.81 4.20 13.81
N ALA A 219 -15.64 4.46 13.22
CA ALA A 219 -14.97 5.75 13.26
C ALA A 219 -15.84 6.93 12.74
N PRO A 220 -16.60 6.79 11.62
CA PRO A 220 -17.47 7.88 11.14
C PRO A 220 -18.55 8.27 12.16
N SER A 221 -19.14 7.29 12.84
CA SER A 221 -20.18 7.55 13.86
C SER A 221 -19.62 8.36 15.05
N ASN A 222 -18.39 8.07 15.49
CA ASN A 222 -17.74 8.80 16.57
C ASN A 222 -17.42 10.25 16.14
N LEU A 223 -16.93 10.42 14.90
CA LEU A 223 -16.66 11.74 14.34
C LEU A 223 -17.95 12.57 14.19
N ALA A 224 -19.05 11.97 13.70
CA ALA A 224 -20.34 12.62 13.53
C ALA A 224 -20.93 13.10 14.88
N LYS A 225 -20.86 12.28 15.93
CA LYS A 225 -21.35 12.61 17.27
C LYS A 225 -20.46 13.61 18.01
N GLY A 226 -19.25 13.86 17.52
CA GLY A 226 -18.25 14.68 18.21
C GLY A 226 -17.59 13.95 19.39
N ASP A 227 -17.62 12.60 19.40
CA ASP A 227 -16.87 11.77 20.34
C ASP A 227 -15.38 11.74 19.98
N SER A 228 -15.05 12.07 18.73
CA SER A 228 -13.70 12.37 18.23
C SER A 228 -13.69 13.65 17.40
N ASP A 229 -12.53 14.23 17.22
CA ASP A 229 -12.33 15.50 16.50
C ASP A 229 -11.70 15.27 15.14
N ALA A 230 -10.98 14.15 14.95
CA ALA A 230 -10.36 13.74 13.69
C ALA A 230 -10.19 12.22 13.58
N ILE A 231 -9.91 11.77 12.34
CA ILE A 231 -9.55 10.38 12.02
C ILE A 231 -8.25 10.41 11.21
N PHE A 232 -7.22 9.72 11.70
CA PHE A 232 -5.98 9.49 10.96
C PHE A 232 -6.03 8.12 10.29
N THR A 233 -6.05 8.10 8.97
CA THR A 233 -6.16 6.88 8.17
C THR A 233 -5.65 7.08 6.75
N SER A 234 -5.78 6.06 5.91
CA SER A 234 -5.37 6.14 4.49
C SER A 234 -6.32 7.05 3.69
N LEU A 235 -5.77 7.88 2.82
CA LEU A 235 -6.48 8.87 1.99
C LEU A 235 -7.59 8.24 1.14
N ASN A 236 -7.37 7.04 0.61
CA ASN A 236 -8.35 6.29 -0.16
C ASN A 236 -9.57 5.80 0.65
N ILE A 237 -9.53 5.90 1.97
CA ILE A 237 -10.66 5.55 2.85
C ILE A 237 -11.51 6.78 3.16
N HIS A 238 -10.97 7.99 3.02
CA HIS A 238 -11.69 9.23 3.30
C HIS A 238 -13.01 9.35 2.54
N PRO A 239 -13.14 8.98 1.23
CA PRO A 239 -14.43 8.99 0.53
C PRO A 239 -15.51 8.18 1.24
N THR A 240 -15.19 6.96 1.68
CA THR A 240 -16.13 6.09 2.41
C THR A 240 -16.54 6.68 3.76
N ILE A 241 -15.61 7.35 4.45
CA ILE A 241 -15.93 8.04 5.71
C ILE A 241 -16.87 9.20 5.44
N ILE A 242 -16.53 10.07 4.51
CA ILE A 242 -17.28 11.29 4.18
C ILE A 242 -18.71 10.96 3.75
N GLU A 243 -18.89 9.96 2.86
CA GLU A 243 -20.22 9.48 2.43
C GLU A 243 -21.11 9.07 3.62
N SER A 244 -20.52 8.54 4.67
CA SER A 244 -21.26 8.06 5.85
C SER A 244 -21.54 9.12 6.90
N LEU A 245 -21.06 10.37 6.70
CA LEU A 245 -21.24 11.45 7.65
C LEU A 245 -22.53 12.24 7.34
N PRO A 246 -23.18 12.81 8.36
CA PRO A 246 -24.37 13.65 8.16
C PRO A 246 -24.01 14.97 7.46
N ASP A 247 -24.94 15.47 6.67
CA ASP A 247 -24.85 16.79 6.02
C ASP A 247 -24.55 17.92 7.02
N GLY A 248 -23.82 18.93 6.54
CA GLY A 248 -23.58 20.17 7.29
C GLY A 248 -22.40 20.12 8.25
N ILE A 249 -21.59 19.07 8.25
CA ILE A 249 -20.30 19.03 8.96
C ILE A 249 -19.19 19.38 7.97
N GLU A 250 -18.46 20.45 8.24
CA GLU A 250 -17.29 20.84 7.44
C GLU A 250 -16.05 20.07 7.86
N PHE A 251 -15.33 19.51 6.90
CA PHE A 251 -14.10 18.75 7.09
C PHE A 251 -12.90 19.42 6.43
N GLY A 252 -11.72 19.11 6.95
CA GLY A 252 -10.44 19.34 6.30
C GLY A 252 -9.67 18.03 6.21
N ILE A 253 -8.77 17.94 5.23
CA ILE A 253 -7.83 16.83 5.10
C ILE A 253 -6.41 17.37 5.10
N LYS A 254 -5.54 16.78 5.92
CA LYS A 254 -4.10 17.05 5.91
C LYS A 254 -3.36 15.78 5.52
N PRO A 255 -2.94 15.65 4.26
CA PRO A 255 -2.06 14.56 3.86
C PRO A 255 -0.71 14.64 4.58
N MET A 256 -0.21 13.49 5.03
CA MET A 256 1.07 13.42 5.75
C MET A 256 2.26 13.78 4.84
N TYR A 257 2.18 13.51 3.55
CA TYR A 257 3.25 13.84 2.60
C TYR A 257 3.48 15.35 2.42
N HIS A 258 2.54 16.20 2.86
CA HIS A 258 2.77 17.66 2.93
C HIS A 258 3.73 18.06 4.06
N LEU A 259 3.98 17.16 5.01
CA LEU A 259 4.94 17.40 6.09
C LEU A 259 6.34 16.95 5.67
N LEU A 260 6.43 15.79 5.03
CA LEU A 260 7.66 15.25 4.49
C LEU A 260 7.34 14.26 3.36
N PRO A 261 8.02 14.34 2.20
CA PRO A 261 7.90 13.32 1.17
C PRO A 261 8.49 11.99 1.68
N LEU A 262 7.62 10.98 1.81
CA LEU A 262 7.94 9.63 2.24
C LEU A 262 7.21 8.65 1.33
N TYR A 263 7.83 7.52 1.03
CA TYR A 263 7.15 6.45 0.29
C TYR A 263 6.02 5.82 1.10
N GLY A 264 4.97 5.41 0.39
CA GLY A 264 3.86 4.64 0.92
C GLY A 264 4.14 3.14 0.84
N TYR A 265 3.81 2.54 -0.32
CA TYR A 265 4.06 1.13 -0.60
C TYR A 265 5.16 1.00 -1.64
N THR A 266 6.03 0.02 -1.43
CA THR A 266 7.10 -0.32 -2.37
C THR A 266 6.90 -1.73 -2.93
N LEU A 267 7.46 -1.95 -4.11
CA LEU A 267 7.66 -3.24 -4.73
C LEU A 267 9.01 -3.77 -4.29
N PHE A 268 9.09 -5.02 -3.91
CA PHE A 268 10.34 -5.63 -3.45
C PHE A 268 10.41 -7.11 -3.84
N VAL A 269 11.64 -7.61 -3.90
CA VAL A 269 11.96 -8.94 -4.39
C VAL A 269 12.93 -9.64 -3.43
N ASN A 270 12.84 -10.97 -3.33
CA ASN A 270 13.82 -11.78 -2.61
C ASN A 270 15.21 -11.62 -3.23
N GLU A 271 16.19 -11.13 -2.48
CA GLU A 271 17.52 -10.80 -2.98
C GLU A 271 18.30 -12.03 -3.47
N PRO A 272 18.36 -13.18 -2.77
CA PRO A 272 18.97 -14.40 -3.27
C PRO A 272 18.41 -14.85 -4.62
N TRP A 273 17.08 -14.83 -4.78
CA TRP A 273 16.45 -15.20 -6.04
C TRP A 273 16.82 -14.21 -7.16
N LEU A 274 16.81 -12.91 -6.87
CA LEU A 274 17.17 -11.86 -7.84
C LEU A 274 18.59 -12.04 -8.39
N ASN A 275 19.52 -12.40 -7.52
CA ASN A 275 20.95 -12.50 -7.84
C ASN A 275 21.37 -13.93 -8.30
N GLU A 276 20.45 -14.89 -8.39
CA GLU A 276 20.75 -16.26 -8.80
C GLU A 276 21.14 -16.35 -10.27
N SER A 277 20.54 -15.52 -11.15
CA SER A 277 20.83 -15.51 -12.58
C SER A 277 20.46 -14.18 -13.25
N ASP A 278 21.11 -13.87 -14.39
CA ASP A 278 20.77 -12.74 -15.23
C ASP A 278 19.32 -12.82 -15.74
N GLU A 279 18.80 -14.02 -15.97
CA GLU A 279 17.43 -14.24 -16.40
C GLU A 279 16.42 -13.88 -15.30
N ASN A 280 16.75 -14.08 -14.01
CA ASN A 280 15.91 -13.63 -12.89
C ASN A 280 15.90 -12.10 -12.78
N LEU A 281 17.05 -11.46 -12.99
CA LEU A 281 17.15 -10.00 -13.05
C LEU A 281 16.32 -9.45 -14.23
N GLU A 282 16.41 -10.04 -15.40
CA GLU A 282 15.61 -9.64 -16.57
C GLU A 282 14.11 -9.86 -16.31
N TYR A 283 13.72 -11.00 -15.74
CA TYR A 283 12.32 -11.26 -15.37
C TYR A 283 11.80 -10.19 -14.41
N ALA A 284 12.57 -9.82 -13.37
CA ALA A 284 12.19 -8.81 -12.41
C ALA A 284 12.08 -7.41 -13.05
N THR A 285 12.97 -7.07 -13.98
CA THR A 285 12.91 -5.83 -14.76
C THR A 285 11.62 -5.76 -15.58
N ARG A 286 11.32 -6.80 -16.34
CA ARG A 286 10.09 -6.88 -17.14
C ARG A 286 8.81 -6.95 -16.29
N LEU A 287 8.89 -7.53 -15.08
CA LEU A 287 7.79 -7.49 -14.13
C LEU A 287 7.48 -6.05 -13.69
N LEU A 288 8.51 -5.25 -13.45
CA LEU A 288 8.37 -3.84 -13.09
C LEU A 288 7.78 -3.03 -14.26
N GLU A 289 8.20 -3.29 -15.51
CA GLU A 289 7.63 -2.67 -16.72
C GLU A 289 6.13 -2.96 -16.84
N GLY A 290 5.74 -4.21 -16.78
CA GLY A 290 4.34 -4.61 -16.87
C GLY A 290 3.49 -4.07 -15.71
N TYR A 291 4.06 -4.00 -14.49
CA TYR A 291 3.37 -3.38 -13.35
C TYR A 291 3.19 -1.87 -13.57
N SER A 292 4.19 -1.16 -14.07
CA SER A 292 4.10 0.28 -14.37
C SER A 292 3.11 0.58 -15.49
N SER A 293 3.04 -0.27 -16.53
CA SER A 293 2.05 -0.21 -17.60
C SER A 293 0.63 -0.40 -17.06
N ALA A 294 0.41 -1.41 -16.22
CA ALA A 294 -0.88 -1.63 -15.55
C ALA A 294 -1.25 -0.47 -14.64
N MET A 295 -0.29 0.12 -13.92
CA MET A 295 -0.52 1.30 -13.09
C MET A 295 -1.02 2.47 -13.95
N LYS A 296 -0.38 2.74 -15.09
CA LYS A 296 -0.83 3.76 -16.04
C LYS A 296 -2.26 3.51 -16.50
N TRP A 297 -2.57 2.27 -16.87
CA TRP A 297 -3.91 1.88 -17.30
C TRP A 297 -4.95 2.11 -16.20
N VAL A 298 -4.69 1.66 -14.96
CA VAL A 298 -5.57 1.86 -13.80
C VAL A 298 -5.84 3.34 -13.54
N MET A 299 -4.82 4.19 -13.66
CA MET A 299 -4.95 5.63 -13.44
C MET A 299 -5.80 6.31 -14.53
N LEU A 300 -5.71 5.85 -15.77
CA LEU A 300 -6.51 6.34 -16.90
C LEU A 300 -7.94 5.77 -16.90
N HIS A 301 -8.19 4.60 -16.30
CA HIS A 301 -9.46 3.87 -16.37
C HIS A 301 -10.00 3.45 -14.98
N PRO A 302 -10.19 4.39 -14.02
CA PRO A 302 -10.57 4.03 -12.65
C PRO A 302 -11.95 3.35 -12.55
N GLU A 303 -12.94 3.75 -13.36
CA GLU A 303 -14.27 3.15 -13.39
C GLU A 303 -14.26 1.70 -13.90
N GLU A 304 -13.48 1.45 -14.95
CA GLU A 304 -13.30 0.11 -15.54
C GLU A 304 -12.51 -0.80 -14.60
N THR A 305 -11.49 -0.25 -13.96
CA THR A 305 -10.70 -0.97 -12.92
C THR A 305 -11.62 -1.49 -11.82
N VAL A 306 -12.52 -0.63 -11.31
CA VAL A 306 -13.47 -1.05 -10.26
C VAL A 306 -14.41 -2.13 -10.78
N GLU A 307 -14.85 -2.05 -12.04
CA GLU A 307 -15.71 -3.07 -12.64
C GLU A 307 -15.00 -4.43 -12.72
N VAL A 308 -13.78 -4.48 -13.26
CA VAL A 308 -12.96 -5.70 -13.31
C VAL A 308 -12.75 -6.28 -11.91
N MET A 309 -12.39 -5.44 -10.94
CA MET A 309 -12.18 -5.89 -9.57
C MET A 309 -13.45 -6.51 -8.95
N ARG A 310 -14.63 -5.97 -9.26
CA ARG A 310 -15.92 -6.43 -8.75
C ARG A 310 -16.42 -7.70 -9.44
N GLN A 311 -16.17 -7.83 -10.73
CA GLN A 311 -16.69 -8.97 -11.53
C GLN A 311 -15.75 -10.16 -11.52
N ASP A 312 -14.47 -9.93 -11.79
CA ASP A 312 -13.54 -10.98 -12.16
C ASP A 312 -12.56 -11.35 -11.02
N VAL A 313 -12.24 -10.37 -10.14
CA VAL A 313 -11.22 -10.57 -9.10
C VAL A 313 -11.83 -10.90 -7.74
N ASN A 314 -12.76 -10.08 -7.26
CA ASN A 314 -13.38 -10.24 -5.95
C ASN A 314 -14.88 -9.88 -5.98
N PRO A 315 -15.76 -10.84 -6.31
CA PRO A 315 -17.21 -10.60 -6.36
C PRO A 315 -17.83 -10.11 -5.04
N ALA A 316 -17.17 -10.29 -3.89
CA ALA A 316 -17.64 -9.75 -2.62
C ALA A 316 -17.69 -8.20 -2.61
N LEU A 317 -16.91 -7.54 -3.46
CA LEU A 317 -16.97 -6.09 -3.64
C LEU A 317 -18.31 -5.60 -4.22
N GLN A 318 -19.11 -6.49 -4.83
CA GLN A 318 -20.43 -6.14 -5.35
C GLN A 318 -21.45 -5.79 -4.25
N THR A 319 -21.18 -6.19 -3.00
CA THR A 319 -22.04 -5.83 -1.87
C THR A 319 -21.91 -4.36 -1.46
N GLY A 320 -20.80 -3.70 -1.84
CA GLY A 320 -20.56 -2.28 -1.56
C GLY A 320 -21.05 -1.36 -2.70
N ASN A 321 -21.13 -0.07 -2.41
CA ASN A 321 -21.46 0.96 -3.40
C ASN A 321 -20.33 1.09 -4.43
N LYS A 322 -20.64 0.95 -5.72
CA LYS A 322 -19.66 1.06 -6.81
C LYS A 322 -19.09 2.48 -6.90
N ALA A 323 -19.92 3.50 -6.78
CA ALA A 323 -19.48 4.90 -6.89
C ALA A 323 -18.45 5.22 -5.79
N THR A 324 -18.70 4.82 -4.54
CA THR A 324 -17.76 5.01 -3.44
C THR A 324 -16.44 4.26 -3.67
N GLN A 325 -16.46 3.08 -4.28
CA GLN A 325 -15.24 2.34 -4.62
C GLN A 325 -14.44 3.03 -5.73
N VAL A 326 -15.12 3.65 -6.70
CA VAL A 326 -14.48 4.49 -7.73
C VAL A 326 -13.83 5.71 -7.08
N GLU A 327 -14.55 6.41 -6.21
CA GLU A 327 -14.01 7.57 -5.50
C GLU A 327 -12.84 7.19 -4.56
N ALA A 328 -12.90 6.02 -3.92
CA ALA A 328 -11.79 5.49 -3.13
C ALA A 328 -10.54 5.21 -3.99
N LEU A 329 -10.71 4.69 -5.20
CA LEU A 329 -9.60 4.49 -6.13
C LEU A 329 -9.05 5.83 -6.62
N LYS A 330 -9.91 6.78 -7.03
CA LYS A 330 -9.50 8.13 -7.47
C LYS A 330 -8.73 8.87 -6.38
N ALA A 331 -9.23 8.82 -5.13
CA ALA A 331 -8.53 9.40 -3.98
C ALA A 331 -7.16 8.71 -3.73
N GLY A 332 -7.09 7.40 -3.89
CA GLY A 332 -5.84 6.65 -3.83
C GLY A 332 -4.84 7.11 -4.89
N ILE A 333 -5.25 7.25 -6.16
CA ILE A 333 -4.43 7.71 -7.27
C ILE A 333 -3.93 9.14 -7.01
N ALA A 334 -4.84 10.08 -6.77
CA ALA A 334 -4.52 11.48 -6.53
C ALA A 334 -3.58 11.65 -5.31
N GLY A 335 -3.87 10.94 -4.22
CA GLY A 335 -3.13 11.06 -2.97
C GLY A 335 -1.78 10.36 -2.97
N THR A 336 -1.51 9.40 -3.86
CA THR A 336 -0.28 8.59 -3.75
C THR A 336 0.56 8.48 -5.00
N ASN A 337 -0.01 8.51 -6.20
CA ASN A 337 0.72 8.18 -7.43
C ASN A 337 0.79 9.32 -8.45
N LEU A 338 -0.09 10.31 -8.35
CA LEU A 338 -0.07 11.47 -9.23
C LEU A 338 0.88 12.52 -8.66
N THR A 339 2.17 12.39 -8.94
CA THR A 339 3.25 13.22 -8.41
C THR A 339 4.16 13.73 -9.54
N GLU A 340 4.89 14.82 -9.30
CA GLU A 340 5.90 15.29 -10.25
C GLU A 340 6.98 14.23 -10.49
N GLN A 341 7.42 13.53 -9.45
CA GLN A 341 8.37 12.42 -9.58
C GLN A 341 7.88 11.35 -10.56
N THR A 342 6.61 10.90 -10.42
CA THR A 342 6.07 9.87 -11.32
C THR A 342 5.84 10.38 -12.74
N ARG A 343 5.59 11.68 -12.90
CA ARG A 343 5.51 12.33 -14.22
C ARG A 343 6.84 12.39 -14.91
N GLU A 344 7.92 12.79 -14.20
CA GLU A 344 9.25 13.01 -14.77
C GLU A 344 10.04 11.71 -14.95
N ASN A 345 10.00 10.81 -13.96
CA ASN A 345 10.85 9.62 -13.87
C ASN A 345 10.13 8.31 -14.21
N GLY A 346 8.84 8.38 -14.52
CA GLY A 346 8.00 7.21 -14.79
C GLY A 346 7.34 6.61 -13.54
N LEU A 347 6.26 5.88 -13.81
CA LEU A 347 5.51 5.18 -12.78
C LEU A 347 6.35 4.07 -12.18
N CYS A 348 6.21 3.83 -10.88
CA CYS A 348 7.00 2.88 -10.10
C CYS A 348 8.47 3.28 -9.85
N SER A 349 8.95 4.43 -10.33
CA SER A 349 10.32 4.88 -10.11
C SER A 349 10.65 5.08 -8.63
N LEU A 350 11.94 4.91 -8.29
CA LEU A 350 12.53 5.21 -6.98
C LEU A 350 13.39 6.46 -7.10
N ASP A 351 13.17 7.41 -6.22
CA ASP A 351 14.06 8.55 -5.97
C ASP A 351 14.92 8.26 -4.73
N ARG A 352 16.24 8.48 -4.85
CA ARG A 352 17.21 8.14 -3.79
C ARG A 352 17.01 8.98 -2.54
N ASP A 353 16.67 10.26 -2.67
CA ASP A 353 16.52 11.19 -1.55
C ASP A 353 15.22 10.90 -0.80
N VAL A 354 14.12 10.62 -1.51
CA VAL A 354 12.84 10.21 -0.89
C VAL A 354 13.00 8.87 -0.17
N LEU A 355 13.73 7.92 -0.77
CA LEU A 355 14.02 6.64 -0.11
C LEU A 355 14.88 6.84 1.14
N ALA A 356 15.96 7.63 1.06
CA ALA A 356 16.82 7.94 2.20
C ALA A 356 16.03 8.56 3.37
N ASN A 357 15.19 9.56 3.08
CA ASN A 357 14.30 10.16 4.06
C ASN A 357 13.34 9.13 4.68
N SER A 358 12.76 8.26 3.85
CA SER A 358 11.84 7.22 4.32
C SER A 358 12.52 6.23 5.25
N LEU A 359 13.75 5.81 4.92
CA LEU A 359 14.55 4.90 5.73
C LEU A 359 14.95 5.57 7.06
N GLU A 360 15.52 6.79 7.01
CA GLU A 360 15.98 7.51 8.18
C GLU A 360 14.85 7.80 9.17
N LYS A 361 13.79 8.48 8.71
CA LYS A 361 12.74 8.97 9.63
C LYS A 361 11.97 7.83 10.28
N GLN A 362 11.74 6.75 9.54
CA GLN A 362 11.03 5.60 10.09
C GLN A 362 11.92 4.69 10.94
N ALA A 363 13.22 4.53 10.62
CA ALA A 363 14.16 3.81 11.47
C ALA A 363 14.31 4.50 12.84
N ASN A 364 14.46 5.83 12.84
CA ASN A 364 14.51 6.62 14.06
C ASN A 364 13.22 6.45 14.90
N LEU A 365 12.05 6.49 14.27
CA LEU A 365 10.78 6.27 14.96
C LEU A 365 10.67 4.86 15.56
N LEU A 366 11.12 3.85 14.82
CA LEU A 366 11.07 2.44 15.26
C LEU A 366 12.17 2.10 16.27
N GLY A 367 13.18 2.97 16.43
CA GLY A 367 14.34 2.72 17.28
C GLY A 367 15.18 1.56 16.79
N VAL A 368 15.31 1.40 15.46
CA VAL A 368 16.11 0.36 14.81
C VAL A 368 17.23 0.98 13.98
N ASP A 369 18.24 0.18 13.64
CA ASP A 369 19.33 0.63 12.78
C ASP A 369 18.81 0.97 11.37
N GLN A 370 19.25 2.11 10.85
CA GLN A 370 18.91 2.55 9.50
C GLN A 370 19.70 1.77 8.46
N ALA A 371 19.02 1.14 7.52
CA ALA A 371 19.66 0.60 6.33
C ALA A 371 20.11 1.74 5.40
N SER A 372 21.26 1.58 4.72
CA SER A 372 21.62 2.50 3.64
C SER A 372 20.71 2.30 2.42
N VAL A 373 20.62 3.30 1.55
CA VAL A 373 19.84 3.21 0.32
C VAL A 373 20.33 2.04 -0.55
N GLU A 374 21.66 1.84 -0.64
CA GLU A 374 22.28 0.76 -1.40
C GLU A 374 22.01 -0.62 -0.80
N THR A 375 21.88 -0.69 0.54
CA THR A 375 21.49 -1.93 1.21
C THR A 375 20.02 -2.24 0.98
N ALA A 376 19.16 -1.22 1.05
CA ALA A 376 17.71 -1.38 1.00
C ALA A 376 17.16 -1.59 -0.42
N ALA A 377 17.78 -1.01 -1.46
CA ALA A 377 17.23 -1.00 -2.81
C ALA A 377 18.21 -1.50 -3.87
N ASP A 378 17.63 -2.04 -4.95
CA ASP A 378 18.37 -2.38 -6.17
C ASP A 378 17.87 -1.53 -7.35
N PHE A 379 18.66 -0.55 -7.74
CA PHE A 379 18.34 0.38 -8.81
C PHE A 379 18.57 -0.18 -10.21
N ARG A 380 19.27 -1.33 -10.35
CA ARG A 380 19.51 -1.96 -11.66
C ARG A 380 18.21 -2.22 -12.42
N LEU A 381 17.13 -2.55 -11.71
CA LEU A 381 15.85 -2.84 -12.35
C LEU A 381 15.31 -1.58 -13.04
N GLN A 382 15.19 -0.46 -12.32
CA GLN A 382 14.67 0.76 -12.95
C GLN A 382 15.62 1.39 -13.98
N GLU A 383 16.94 1.18 -13.84
CA GLU A 383 17.92 1.65 -14.81
C GLU A 383 17.82 0.90 -16.15
N ASN A 384 17.30 -0.34 -16.14
CA ASN A 384 17.12 -1.19 -17.31
C ASN A 384 15.66 -1.29 -17.79
N ALA A 385 14.69 -0.87 -16.98
CA ALA A 385 13.26 -0.97 -17.28
C ALA A 385 12.79 0.22 -18.13
N GLU A 386 11.89 -0.05 -19.07
CA GLU A 386 11.10 0.97 -19.76
C GLU A 386 9.83 1.26 -18.94
N LEU A 387 9.97 2.08 -17.90
CA LEU A 387 8.85 2.45 -17.06
C LEU A 387 7.82 3.28 -17.82
N ALA A 388 6.53 2.98 -17.63
CA ALA A 388 5.47 3.76 -18.24
C ALA A 388 5.49 5.21 -17.74
N THR A 389 5.38 6.15 -18.66
CA THR A 389 5.32 7.60 -18.42
C THR A 389 4.01 8.16 -18.94
N PHE A 390 3.62 9.34 -18.48
CA PHE A 390 2.50 10.08 -19.04
C PHE A 390 2.99 11.09 -20.07
N THR A 391 2.25 11.24 -21.17
CA THR A 391 2.27 12.48 -21.94
C THR A 391 1.59 13.60 -21.13
N ASP A 392 1.82 14.87 -21.52
CA ASP A 392 1.13 15.99 -20.86
C ASP A 392 -0.39 15.88 -20.95
N GLU A 393 -0.92 15.36 -22.08
CA GLU A 393 -2.35 15.13 -22.28
C GLU A 393 -2.88 14.05 -21.33
N GLU A 394 -2.20 12.91 -21.23
CA GLU A 394 -2.60 11.82 -20.33
C GLU A 394 -2.51 12.23 -18.84
N PHE A 395 -1.48 13.01 -18.46
CA PHE A 395 -1.35 13.52 -17.10
C PHE A 395 -2.50 14.45 -16.73
N ASN A 396 -2.89 15.34 -17.65
CA ASN A 396 -4.04 16.22 -17.48
C ASN A 396 -5.35 15.40 -17.41
N GLU A 397 -5.51 14.37 -18.25
CA GLU A 397 -6.67 13.48 -18.22
C GLU A 397 -6.81 12.76 -16.88
N VAL A 398 -5.72 12.20 -16.33
CA VAL A 398 -5.74 11.57 -15.01
C VAL A 398 -6.07 12.59 -13.93
N THR A 399 -5.50 13.80 -14.03
CA THR A 399 -5.79 14.88 -13.08
C THR A 399 -7.28 15.23 -13.10
N GLU A 400 -7.90 15.37 -14.30
CA GLU A 400 -9.34 15.62 -14.44
C GLU A 400 -10.18 14.47 -13.89
N LYS A 401 -9.83 13.22 -14.22
CA LYS A 401 -10.54 12.03 -13.75
C LYS A 401 -10.48 11.83 -12.24
N THR A 402 -9.42 12.30 -11.60
CA THR A 402 -9.23 12.20 -10.14
C THR A 402 -9.76 13.41 -9.38
N GLN A 403 -10.33 14.41 -10.08
CA GLN A 403 -11.05 15.49 -9.41
C GLN A 403 -12.31 14.96 -8.68
N PRO A 404 -12.69 15.57 -7.54
CA PRO A 404 -12.02 16.72 -6.92
C PRO A 404 -10.87 16.32 -5.96
N TRP A 405 -10.54 15.03 -5.82
CA TRP A 405 -9.54 14.55 -4.84
C TRP A 405 -8.16 15.15 -5.05
N TYR A 406 -7.76 15.37 -6.30
CA TYR A 406 -6.48 16.01 -6.60
C TYR A 406 -6.41 17.40 -5.96
N ASP A 407 -7.45 18.24 -6.15
CA ASP A 407 -7.50 19.58 -5.57
C ASP A 407 -7.60 19.55 -4.05
N VAL A 408 -8.41 18.64 -3.52
CA VAL A 408 -8.55 18.43 -2.06
C VAL A 408 -7.20 18.15 -1.40
N PHE A 409 -6.39 17.31 -2.03
CA PHE A 409 -5.13 16.90 -1.44
C PHE A 409 -3.99 17.88 -1.71
N GLU A 410 -3.93 18.52 -2.89
CA GLU A 410 -2.83 19.44 -3.22
C GLU A 410 -3.05 20.84 -2.65
N ASN A 411 -4.28 21.34 -2.61
CA ASN A 411 -4.56 22.73 -2.25
C ASN A 411 -4.90 22.99 -0.78
N ASN A 412 -4.98 21.96 0.09
CA ASN A 412 -5.39 22.06 1.50
C ASN A 412 -6.75 22.77 1.74
N ASN A 413 -7.54 23.00 0.70
CA ASN A 413 -8.81 23.71 0.79
C ASN A 413 -9.91 22.91 0.05
N PRO A 414 -10.35 21.81 0.63
CA PRO A 414 -11.32 20.94 -0.02
C PRO A 414 -12.67 21.64 -0.13
N ASP A 415 -13.16 21.74 -1.36
CA ASP A 415 -14.57 22.02 -1.64
C ASP A 415 -15.30 20.67 -1.74
N PHE A 416 -15.80 20.22 -0.59
CA PHE A 416 -16.49 18.92 -0.50
C PHE A 416 -17.87 18.94 -1.18
N ASP A 417 -18.44 20.11 -1.49
CA ASP A 417 -19.72 20.23 -2.22
C ASP A 417 -19.59 19.72 -3.68
N GLN A 418 -18.35 19.61 -4.18
CA GLN A 418 -18.07 19.02 -5.49
C GLN A 418 -17.93 17.48 -5.47
N LEU A 419 -17.84 16.88 -4.29
CA LEU A 419 -17.86 15.43 -4.17
C LEU A 419 -19.29 14.94 -4.36
N ASN A 420 -19.60 14.38 -5.53
CA ASN A 420 -20.85 13.68 -5.82
C ASN A 420 -20.83 12.28 -5.12
N LEU A 421 -20.69 12.26 -3.78
CA LEU A 421 -20.69 11.05 -2.96
C LEU A 421 -22.10 10.61 -2.62
#